data_e8266161484817fea8829b6bc04b2ebd
#
_entry.id   e8266161484817fea8829b6bc04b2ebd
#
_cell.length_a   1.000
_cell.length_b   1.000
_cell.length_c   1.000
_cell.angle_alpha   90.00
_cell.angle_beta   90.00
_cell.angle_gamma   90.00
#
_symmetry.space_group_name_H-M   'P 1'
#
loop_
_entity.id
_entity.type
_entity.pdbx_description
1 polymer ?
#
loop_
_entity_poly.entity_id
_entity_poly.type
_entity_poly.pdbx_seq_one_letter_code
_entity_poly.pdbx_strand_id
1 'polypeptide(L)'
;MELLDKLTILADAAKYDAACTSSGLDRAGRPSGLGSTLAAGCCHSFSADGRCISLLKVLLTNRCVYDCAYCVNRRSSDVRRAAFTPRELAELTIGFYRRNYIEGLFLSSAVWGGPDRTTEAMIEALRLLREEYGFRGYIHAKAIPGADPLLTRRLGLLADRLSVNIELPSEESLGRLAPDKAKAAILAPMAQIRDGIQASRGELARFRHAPRFAPAGQSTQMIIGATPESDRHILTLTQALYDKYKLKRVFYSAYMPVSNHRLLPAPQSFRPPLLREHRLYQADWLLRFYHFRAEELLDEAHPNFNPLVDPKCSWALNHPEFFPVEVNRADYEALLRVPGIGVTSARRILVARRCAPLTFAGLKKLGVVLKRAQYFLTCGGKYLEGLRVSPDGVLRHLVAQERPMLAQGAPEQLSLFEQTG
;
A
#
# COMPACT_ATOMS: atom_id res chain seq x y z
N MET A 1 -22.88 -12.77 22.66
CA MET A 1 -22.80 -12.19 21.30
C MET A 1 -22.46 -13.34 20.37
N GLU A 2 -23.32 -13.57 19.40
CA GLU A 2 -23.14 -14.60 18.41
C GLU A 2 -21.87 -14.37 17.57
N LEU A 3 -21.28 -15.45 17.01
CA LEU A 3 -20.04 -15.38 16.23
C LEU A 3 -20.18 -14.49 14.99
N LEU A 4 -21.33 -14.49 14.33
CA LEU A 4 -21.65 -13.65 13.18
C LEU A 4 -21.72 -12.15 13.53
N ASP A 5 -22.27 -11.82 14.70
CA ASP A 5 -22.26 -10.43 15.18
C ASP A 5 -20.83 -9.92 15.44
N LYS A 6 -20.01 -10.76 16.07
CA LYS A 6 -18.58 -10.44 16.27
C LYS A 6 -17.89 -10.21 14.93
N LEU A 7 -18.11 -11.09 13.96
CA LEU A 7 -17.52 -10.97 12.63
C LEU A 7 -17.92 -9.66 11.96
N THR A 8 -19.19 -9.31 11.98
CA THR A 8 -19.69 -8.05 11.39
C THR A 8 -19.02 -6.84 12.01
N ILE A 9 -18.94 -6.78 13.35
CA ILE A 9 -18.30 -5.65 14.07
C ILE A 9 -16.80 -5.59 13.78
N LEU A 10 -16.09 -6.72 13.85
CA LEU A 10 -14.63 -6.75 13.78
C LEU A 10 -14.09 -6.69 12.34
N ALA A 11 -14.86 -7.13 11.36
CA ALA A 11 -14.54 -6.94 9.95
C ALA A 11 -14.82 -5.50 9.50
N ASP A 12 -15.94 -4.89 9.93
CA ASP A 12 -16.22 -3.47 9.66
C ASP A 12 -15.15 -2.57 10.30
N ALA A 13 -14.76 -2.83 11.53
CA ALA A 13 -13.69 -2.11 12.20
C ALA A 13 -12.32 -2.23 11.48
N ALA A 14 -12.09 -3.32 10.75
CA ALA A 14 -10.86 -3.54 10.00
C ALA A 14 -10.81 -2.80 8.65
N LYS A 15 -11.90 -2.24 8.14
CA LYS A 15 -11.95 -1.57 6.81
C LYS A 15 -11.01 -0.36 6.69
N TYR A 16 -10.71 0.29 7.80
CA TYR A 16 -9.79 1.44 7.84
C TYR A 16 -8.31 1.08 7.75
N ASP A 17 -7.97 -0.20 7.76
CA ASP A 17 -6.61 -0.67 7.48
C ASP A 17 -6.36 -0.69 5.97
N ALA A 18 -5.43 0.13 5.47
CA ALA A 18 -5.23 0.38 4.03
C ALA A 18 -4.63 -0.79 3.23
N ALA A 19 -4.41 -1.95 3.83
CA ALA A 19 -3.86 -3.08 3.08
C ALA A 19 -4.85 -3.70 2.07
N CYS A 20 -6.05 -3.12 1.89
CA CYS A 20 -7.11 -3.74 1.10
C CYS A 20 -8.17 -2.77 0.61
N THR A 21 -8.61 -3.01 -0.60
CA THR A 21 -9.86 -2.51 -1.17
C THR A 21 -10.99 -3.44 -0.76
N SER A 22 -11.92 -2.97 0.08
CA SER A 22 -13.24 -3.60 0.19
C SER A 22 -14.07 -3.17 -1.02
N SER A 23 -14.93 -4.05 -1.54
CA SER A 23 -15.80 -3.72 -2.68
C SER A 23 -16.78 -2.58 -2.41
N GLY A 24 -16.95 -2.16 -1.15
CA GLY A 24 -17.90 -1.11 -0.73
C GLY A 24 -19.38 -1.46 -1.00
N LEU A 25 -19.67 -2.62 -1.56
CA LEU A 25 -21.01 -3.07 -1.90
C LEU A 25 -21.60 -3.89 -0.74
N ASP A 26 -22.74 -3.45 -0.25
CA ASP A 26 -23.58 -4.20 0.68
C ASP A 26 -24.89 -4.56 -0.02
N ARG A 27 -25.17 -5.86 -0.11
CA ARG A 27 -26.37 -6.38 -0.76
C ARG A 27 -26.93 -7.56 0.04
N ALA A 28 -28.05 -7.36 0.73
CA ALA A 28 -28.74 -8.45 1.41
C ALA A 28 -29.24 -9.50 0.40
N GLY A 29 -29.12 -10.77 0.74
CA GLY A 29 -29.71 -11.86 -0.04
C GLY A 29 -31.21 -11.73 -0.13
N ARG A 30 -31.81 -12.07 -1.28
CA ARG A 30 -33.26 -12.16 -1.49
C ARG A 30 -33.71 -13.62 -1.49
N PRO A 31 -34.93 -13.97 -1.02
CA PRO A 31 -35.42 -15.34 -0.99
C PRO A 31 -35.39 -16.07 -2.34
N SER A 32 -35.41 -15.33 -3.45
CA SER A 32 -35.39 -15.85 -4.83
C SER A 32 -34.07 -15.58 -5.57
N GLY A 33 -33.01 -15.09 -4.87
CA GLY A 33 -31.73 -14.72 -5.46
C GLY A 33 -30.59 -15.58 -4.94
N LEU A 34 -29.53 -15.72 -5.75
CA LEU A 34 -28.29 -16.39 -5.35
C LEU A 34 -27.29 -15.35 -4.81
N GLY A 35 -26.83 -15.55 -3.56
CA GLY A 35 -25.75 -14.80 -2.95
C GLY A 35 -26.17 -13.53 -2.20
N SER A 36 -25.31 -13.13 -1.27
CA SER A 36 -25.30 -11.84 -0.58
C SER A 36 -23.90 -11.26 -0.61
N THR A 37 -23.79 -9.94 -0.57
CA THR A 37 -22.49 -9.26 -0.53
C THR A 37 -22.44 -8.42 0.73
N LEU A 38 -21.44 -8.67 1.59
CA LEU A 38 -21.12 -7.81 2.73
C LEU A 38 -19.99 -6.86 2.33
N ALA A 39 -20.13 -5.59 2.67
CA ALA A 39 -19.12 -4.55 2.39
C ALA A 39 -17.79 -4.75 3.15
N ALA A 40 -17.78 -5.59 4.16
CA ALA A 40 -16.65 -5.84 5.04
C ALA A 40 -16.27 -7.32 5.09
N GLY A 41 -15.01 -7.61 5.37
CA GLY A 41 -14.54 -8.95 5.75
C GLY A 41 -13.55 -9.63 4.83
N CYS A 42 -13.53 -9.34 3.54
CA CYS A 42 -12.53 -9.90 2.64
C CYS A 42 -11.67 -8.82 1.99
N CYS A 43 -10.39 -9.07 1.88
CA CYS A 43 -9.45 -8.23 1.19
C CYS A 43 -8.64 -9.03 0.17
N HIS A 44 -8.00 -8.30 -0.74
CA HIS A 44 -7.15 -8.89 -1.76
C HIS A 44 -5.68 -8.53 -1.53
N SER A 45 -4.80 -9.49 -1.67
CA SER A 45 -3.36 -9.31 -1.71
C SER A 45 -2.82 -10.00 -2.96
N PHE A 46 -1.60 -9.64 -3.37
CA PHE A 46 -0.97 -10.29 -4.52
C PHE A 46 0.17 -11.19 -4.04
N SER A 47 0.18 -12.41 -4.54
CA SER A 47 1.28 -13.35 -4.36
C SER A 47 2.49 -12.94 -5.21
N ALA A 48 3.64 -13.59 -5.00
CA ALA A 48 4.86 -13.29 -5.73
C ALA A 48 4.76 -13.55 -7.25
N ASP A 49 3.85 -14.42 -7.65
CA ASP A 49 3.53 -14.75 -9.05
C ASP A 49 2.46 -13.84 -9.68
N GLY A 50 2.01 -12.81 -8.94
CA GLY A 50 1.02 -11.83 -9.42
C GLY A 50 -0.44 -12.26 -9.27
N ARG A 51 -0.75 -13.45 -8.72
CA ARG A 51 -2.14 -13.86 -8.47
C ARG A 51 -2.76 -13.04 -7.35
N CYS A 52 -4.03 -12.69 -7.51
CA CYS A 52 -4.84 -12.08 -6.48
C CYS A 52 -5.26 -13.15 -5.46
N ILE A 53 -4.99 -12.93 -4.18
CA ILE A 53 -5.38 -13.79 -3.07
C ILE A 53 -6.44 -13.10 -2.21
N SER A 54 -7.54 -13.79 -1.94
CA SER A 54 -8.60 -13.32 -1.05
C SER A 54 -8.25 -13.63 0.41
N LEU A 55 -8.29 -12.62 1.28
CA LEU A 55 -7.96 -12.76 2.69
C LEU A 55 -9.18 -12.41 3.55
N LEU A 56 -9.41 -13.20 4.61
CA LEU A 56 -10.27 -12.76 5.70
C LEU A 56 -9.56 -11.64 6.46
N LYS A 57 -10.13 -10.45 6.47
CA LYS A 57 -9.57 -9.28 7.14
C LYS A 57 -10.40 -8.94 8.36
N VAL A 58 -9.83 -9.13 9.53
CA VAL A 58 -10.52 -8.90 10.81
C VAL A 58 -9.59 -8.34 11.87
N LEU A 59 -10.19 -7.69 12.87
CA LEU A 59 -9.55 -7.44 14.15
C LEU A 59 -9.78 -8.63 15.08
N LEU A 60 -8.77 -8.98 15.90
CA LEU A 60 -8.97 -9.88 17.03
C LEU A 60 -9.95 -9.26 18.04
N THR A 61 -9.78 -7.96 18.28
CA THR A 61 -10.70 -7.14 19.09
C THR A 61 -10.65 -5.69 18.63
N ASN A 62 -11.77 -4.96 18.78
CA ASN A 62 -11.81 -3.51 18.64
C ASN A 62 -11.83 -2.77 19.99
N ARG A 63 -11.66 -3.47 21.12
CA ARG A 63 -11.44 -2.85 22.43
C ARG A 63 -10.02 -2.30 22.50
N CYS A 64 -9.86 -1.00 22.74
CA CYS A 64 -8.56 -0.35 22.75
C CYS A 64 -8.33 0.41 24.06
N VAL A 65 -7.09 0.35 24.57
CA VAL A 65 -6.66 1.18 25.71
C VAL A 65 -6.12 2.54 25.26
N TYR A 66 -5.82 2.71 23.96
CA TYR A 66 -5.32 3.96 23.39
C TYR A 66 -6.44 4.86 22.88
N ASP A 67 -6.17 6.17 22.86
CA ASP A 67 -7.13 7.17 22.41
C ASP A 67 -6.64 7.98 21.18
N CYS A 68 -6.17 7.28 20.17
CA CYS A 68 -5.70 7.89 18.92
C CYS A 68 -6.84 8.64 18.22
N ALA A 69 -6.71 9.96 18.06
CA ALA A 69 -7.77 10.84 17.55
C ALA A 69 -8.32 10.42 16.17
N TYR A 70 -7.47 9.86 15.29
CA TYR A 70 -7.83 9.41 13.95
C TYR A 70 -8.48 8.02 13.90
N CYS A 71 -8.57 7.31 15.02
CA CYS A 71 -9.02 5.91 15.03
C CYS A 71 -10.49 5.79 15.46
N VAL A 72 -11.28 5.05 14.66
CA VAL A 72 -12.67 4.73 15.01
C VAL A 72 -12.77 3.89 16.29
N ASN A 73 -11.76 3.05 16.54
CA ASN A 73 -11.71 2.14 17.69
C ASN A 73 -11.01 2.74 18.92
N ARG A 74 -10.76 4.05 18.97
CA ARG A 74 -10.15 4.70 20.14
C ARG A 74 -10.97 4.47 21.40
N ARG A 75 -10.33 4.54 22.57
CA ARG A 75 -10.97 4.27 23.87
C ARG A 75 -12.24 5.09 24.09
N SER A 76 -12.20 6.38 23.76
CA SER A 76 -13.31 7.32 23.95
C SER A 76 -14.43 7.22 22.90
N SER A 77 -14.31 6.34 21.90
CA SER A 77 -15.33 6.18 20.87
C SER A 77 -16.47 5.28 21.34
N ASP A 78 -17.71 5.73 21.08
CA ASP A 78 -18.92 4.99 21.40
C ASP A 78 -19.31 4.02 20.25
N VAL A 79 -18.41 3.09 19.94
CA VAL A 79 -18.68 2.04 18.94
C VAL A 79 -18.94 0.70 19.63
N ARG A 80 -19.75 -0.13 19.04
CA ARG A 80 -19.99 -1.51 19.54
C ARG A 80 -18.67 -2.26 19.63
N ARG A 81 -18.41 -2.86 20.80
CA ARG A 81 -17.14 -3.55 21.09
C ARG A 81 -17.33 -5.05 21.05
N ALA A 82 -16.41 -5.73 20.37
CA ALA A 82 -16.36 -7.18 20.29
C ALA A 82 -14.91 -7.69 20.47
N ALA A 83 -14.78 -8.97 20.75
CA ALA A 83 -13.51 -9.69 20.75
C ALA A 83 -13.76 -11.13 20.36
N PHE A 84 -12.93 -11.68 19.50
CA PHE A 84 -12.80 -13.12 19.31
C PHE A 84 -11.91 -13.70 20.39
N THR A 85 -12.24 -14.90 20.85
CA THR A 85 -11.21 -15.77 21.43
C THR A 85 -10.26 -16.25 20.33
N PRO A 86 -9.01 -16.62 20.65
CA PRO A 86 -8.10 -17.19 19.67
C PRO A 86 -8.69 -18.40 18.93
N ARG A 87 -9.44 -19.25 19.62
CA ARG A 87 -10.09 -20.43 19.05
C ARG A 87 -11.24 -20.07 18.10
N GLU A 88 -12.12 -19.15 18.49
CA GLU A 88 -13.19 -18.66 17.60
C GLU A 88 -12.63 -18.11 16.29
N LEU A 89 -11.54 -17.33 16.35
CA LEU A 89 -10.90 -16.78 15.15
C LEU A 89 -10.28 -17.87 14.28
N ALA A 90 -9.61 -18.84 14.88
CA ALA A 90 -9.02 -19.96 14.15
C ALA A 90 -10.10 -20.82 13.46
N GLU A 91 -11.15 -21.19 14.17
CA GLU A 91 -12.28 -21.97 13.62
C GLU A 91 -13.00 -21.23 12.48
N LEU A 92 -13.24 -19.92 12.65
CA LEU A 92 -13.83 -19.07 11.63
C LEU A 92 -12.96 -19.04 10.36
N THR A 93 -11.65 -18.85 10.53
CA THR A 93 -10.69 -18.80 9.41
C THR A 93 -10.67 -20.15 8.66
N ILE A 94 -10.61 -21.26 9.37
CA ILE A 94 -10.63 -22.60 8.77
C ILE A 94 -11.97 -22.88 8.08
N GLY A 95 -13.08 -22.45 8.69
CA GLY A 95 -14.42 -22.61 8.11
C GLY A 95 -14.54 -21.90 6.75
N PHE A 96 -14.03 -20.68 6.64
CA PHE A 96 -14.01 -19.93 5.37
C PHE A 96 -13.02 -20.50 4.35
N TYR A 97 -11.85 -20.92 4.81
CA TYR A 97 -10.85 -21.53 3.94
C TYR A 97 -11.34 -22.84 3.32
N ARG A 98 -11.96 -23.74 4.11
CA ARG A 98 -12.52 -25.01 3.63
C ARG A 98 -13.64 -24.82 2.61
N ARG A 99 -14.36 -23.68 2.67
CA ARG A 99 -15.41 -23.32 1.70
C ARG A 99 -14.87 -22.56 0.49
N ASN A 100 -13.55 -22.40 0.36
CA ASN A 100 -12.88 -21.65 -0.70
C ASN A 100 -13.31 -20.16 -0.78
N TYR A 101 -13.73 -19.56 0.33
CA TYR A 101 -14.07 -18.12 0.36
C TYR A 101 -12.82 -17.27 0.49
N ILE A 102 -11.77 -17.80 1.11
CA ILE A 102 -10.50 -17.13 1.36
C ILE A 102 -9.32 -18.05 1.11
N GLU A 103 -8.18 -17.48 0.82
CA GLU A 103 -6.88 -18.14 0.69
C GLU A 103 -5.95 -17.84 1.88
N GLY A 104 -6.34 -16.91 2.76
CA GLY A 104 -5.53 -16.52 3.90
C GLY A 104 -6.25 -15.62 4.90
N LEU A 105 -5.47 -15.18 5.89
CA LEU A 105 -5.91 -14.32 6.98
C LEU A 105 -5.08 -13.03 7.00
N PHE A 106 -5.76 -11.88 7.12
CA PHE A 106 -5.15 -10.62 7.55
C PHE A 106 -5.63 -10.29 8.96
N LEU A 107 -4.76 -10.49 9.93
CA LEU A 107 -5.06 -10.29 11.34
C LEU A 107 -4.45 -9.00 11.85
N SER A 108 -5.30 -8.11 12.35
CA SER A 108 -4.91 -6.95 13.15
C SER A 108 -5.63 -6.97 14.50
N SER A 109 -5.36 -6.00 15.35
CA SER A 109 -6.05 -5.85 16.63
C SER A 109 -5.98 -4.41 17.13
N ALA A 110 -7.00 -3.97 17.85
CA ALA A 110 -6.85 -2.89 18.82
C ALA A 110 -6.01 -3.40 20.02
N VAL A 111 -5.45 -2.50 20.80
CA VAL A 111 -4.60 -2.87 21.96
C VAL A 111 -5.47 -3.06 23.19
N TRP A 112 -5.65 -4.30 23.61
CA TRP A 112 -6.51 -4.68 24.73
C TRP A 112 -5.71 -5.18 25.92
N GLY A 113 -5.77 -4.45 27.02
CA GLY A 113 -5.06 -4.79 28.25
C GLY A 113 -3.53 -4.68 28.15
N GLY A 114 -3.04 -4.06 27.09
CA GLY A 114 -1.62 -3.82 26.82
C GLY A 114 -1.10 -4.51 25.56
N PRO A 115 0.09 -4.09 25.05
CA PRO A 115 0.70 -4.64 23.83
C PRO A 115 1.00 -6.14 23.92
N ASP A 116 1.58 -6.60 25.03
CA ASP A 116 1.98 -8.00 25.22
C ASP A 116 0.79 -8.94 25.22
N ARG A 117 -0.20 -8.65 26.06
CA ARG A 117 -1.43 -9.45 26.13
C ARG A 117 -2.13 -9.56 24.79
N THR A 118 -2.19 -8.48 24.04
CA THR A 118 -2.79 -8.48 22.70
C THR A 118 -1.99 -9.37 21.74
N THR A 119 -0.66 -9.24 21.78
CA THR A 119 0.24 -10.02 20.93
C THR A 119 0.20 -11.50 21.29
N GLU A 120 0.14 -11.87 22.57
CA GLU A 120 -0.03 -13.24 23.04
C GLU A 120 -1.31 -13.86 22.50
N ALA A 121 -2.43 -13.15 22.56
CA ALA A 121 -3.70 -13.64 22.03
C ALA A 121 -3.66 -13.81 20.50
N MET A 122 -2.98 -12.91 19.78
CA MET A 122 -2.74 -13.06 18.34
C MET A 122 -1.86 -14.27 18.03
N ILE A 123 -0.76 -14.46 18.77
CA ILE A 123 0.13 -15.63 18.64
C ILE A 123 -0.66 -16.92 18.85
N GLU A 124 -1.50 -16.98 19.89
CA GLU A 124 -2.28 -18.19 20.17
C GLU A 124 -3.25 -18.52 19.01
N ALA A 125 -3.93 -17.52 18.43
CA ALA A 125 -4.77 -17.74 17.26
C ALA A 125 -3.96 -18.28 16.06
N LEU A 126 -2.77 -17.72 15.79
CA LEU A 126 -1.92 -18.19 14.71
C LEU A 126 -1.30 -19.58 15.00
N ARG A 127 -0.97 -19.88 16.26
CA ARG A 127 -0.49 -21.19 16.68
C ARG A 127 -1.56 -22.26 16.45
N LEU A 128 -2.79 -22.00 16.88
CA LEU A 128 -3.93 -22.90 16.61
C LEU A 128 -4.06 -23.17 15.10
N LEU A 129 -4.00 -22.11 14.27
CA LEU A 129 -4.07 -22.28 12.82
C LEU A 129 -2.91 -23.13 12.27
N ARG A 130 -1.66 -22.84 12.63
CA ARG A 130 -0.48 -23.49 12.05
C ARG A 130 -0.28 -24.92 12.58
N GLU A 131 -0.43 -25.11 13.91
CA GLU A 131 -0.06 -26.35 14.59
C GLU A 131 -1.26 -27.31 14.77
N GLU A 132 -2.42 -26.79 15.18
CA GLU A 132 -3.58 -27.64 15.46
C GLU A 132 -4.37 -27.95 14.17
N TYR A 133 -4.66 -26.90 13.35
CA TYR A 133 -5.42 -27.07 12.11
C TYR A 133 -4.55 -27.35 10.86
N GLY A 134 -3.23 -27.29 10.98
CA GLY A 134 -2.32 -27.51 9.86
C GLY A 134 -2.48 -26.48 8.71
N PHE A 135 -2.97 -25.28 9.01
CA PHE A 135 -3.27 -24.26 8.01
C PHE A 135 -2.01 -23.80 7.27
N ARG A 136 -2.00 -23.97 5.95
CA ARG A 136 -0.90 -23.58 5.05
C ARG A 136 -1.18 -22.32 4.23
N GLY A 137 -2.39 -21.72 4.38
CA GLY A 137 -2.76 -20.49 3.72
C GLY A 137 -1.92 -19.30 4.19
N TYR A 138 -1.99 -18.19 3.44
CA TYR A 138 -1.23 -16.98 3.71
C TYR A 138 -1.71 -16.29 4.99
N ILE A 139 -0.78 -15.86 5.84
CA ILE A 139 -1.08 -15.08 7.06
C ILE A 139 -0.30 -13.77 7.03
N HIS A 140 -1.03 -12.66 7.05
CA HIS A 140 -0.48 -11.33 7.32
C HIS A 140 -0.92 -10.90 8.71
N ALA A 141 0.02 -10.65 9.62
CA ALA A 141 -0.27 -10.16 10.95
C ALA A 141 0.29 -8.75 11.19
N LYS A 142 -0.46 -7.93 11.91
CA LYS A 142 -0.04 -6.61 12.35
C LYS A 142 0.62 -6.73 13.71
N ALA A 143 1.92 -6.53 13.78
CA ALA A 143 2.64 -6.49 15.06
C ALA A 143 2.24 -5.25 15.86
N ILE A 144 2.05 -5.42 17.15
CA ILE A 144 1.63 -4.36 18.07
C ILE A 144 2.87 -3.61 18.54
N PRO A 145 2.94 -2.27 18.31
CA PRO A 145 4.03 -1.45 18.82
C PRO A 145 4.12 -1.51 20.35
N GLY A 146 5.35 -1.64 20.87
CA GLY A 146 5.60 -1.73 22.31
C GLY A 146 5.44 -3.12 22.92
N ALA A 147 5.14 -4.14 22.14
CA ALA A 147 5.17 -5.53 22.60
C ALA A 147 6.60 -6.02 22.83
N ASP A 148 6.74 -6.98 23.75
CA ASP A 148 8.01 -7.65 24.04
C ASP A 148 8.64 -8.19 22.74
N PRO A 149 9.96 -7.99 22.54
CA PRO A 149 10.67 -8.47 21.36
C PRO A 149 10.54 -9.99 21.12
N LEU A 150 10.46 -10.81 22.16
CA LEU A 150 10.28 -12.25 22.04
C LEU A 150 8.90 -12.59 21.46
N LEU A 151 7.86 -11.84 21.85
CA LEU A 151 6.51 -12.00 21.29
C LEU A 151 6.47 -11.59 19.80
N THR A 152 7.12 -10.48 19.44
CA THR A 152 7.27 -10.06 18.04
C THR A 152 7.99 -11.15 17.21
N ARG A 153 9.05 -11.76 17.78
CA ARG A 153 9.75 -12.90 17.13
C ARG A 153 8.83 -14.11 16.94
N ARG A 154 8.09 -14.52 17.97
CA ARG A 154 7.15 -15.64 17.89
C ARG A 154 6.07 -15.39 16.83
N LEU A 155 5.50 -14.18 16.79
CA LEU A 155 4.53 -13.77 15.78
C LEU A 155 5.10 -13.90 14.35
N GLY A 156 6.37 -13.51 14.14
CA GLY A 156 7.04 -13.59 12.84
C GLY A 156 7.35 -15.00 12.35
N LEU A 157 7.48 -15.96 13.25
CA LEU A 157 7.64 -17.39 12.90
C LEU A 157 6.33 -18.04 12.43
N LEU A 158 5.17 -17.49 12.85
CA LEU A 158 3.85 -18.00 12.50
C LEU A 158 3.22 -17.28 11.29
N ALA A 159 3.62 -16.02 11.02
CA ALA A 159 3.09 -15.21 9.95
C ALA A 159 3.99 -15.24 8.69
N ASP A 160 3.36 -15.14 7.51
CA ASP A 160 4.10 -14.97 6.26
C ASP A 160 4.56 -13.53 6.05
N ARG A 161 3.76 -12.55 6.48
CA ARG A 161 4.11 -11.12 6.46
C ARG A 161 3.79 -10.48 7.79
N LEU A 162 4.67 -9.59 8.21
CA LEU A 162 4.39 -8.68 9.32
C LEU A 162 4.25 -7.24 8.82
N SER A 163 3.41 -6.46 9.50
CA SER A 163 3.37 -5.02 9.34
C SER A 163 3.37 -4.32 10.69
N VAL A 164 4.04 -3.17 10.73
CA VAL A 164 4.00 -2.23 11.86
C VAL A 164 3.61 -0.89 11.26
N ASN A 165 2.47 -0.34 11.66
CA ASN A 165 2.03 0.93 11.10
C ASN A 165 2.85 2.09 11.68
N ILE A 166 3.39 2.95 10.79
CA ILE A 166 4.02 4.20 11.22
C ILE A 166 2.99 5.27 11.58
N GLU A 167 1.76 5.10 11.13
CA GLU A 167 0.56 5.90 11.36
C GLU A 167 0.64 7.30 10.74
N LEU A 168 1.52 8.17 11.23
CA LEU A 168 1.64 9.56 10.81
C LEU A 168 3.06 9.90 10.33
N PRO A 169 3.20 10.89 9.42
CA PRO A 169 4.49 11.19 8.80
C PRO A 169 5.54 11.73 9.76
N SER A 170 5.15 12.47 10.81
CA SER A 170 6.07 13.11 11.75
C SER A 170 5.84 12.65 13.19
N GLU A 171 6.88 12.82 14.02
CA GLU A 171 6.80 12.54 15.47
C GLU A 171 5.91 13.56 16.18
N GLU A 172 5.95 14.81 15.73
CA GLU A 172 5.07 15.87 16.26
C GLU A 172 3.60 15.52 16.03
N SER A 173 3.25 15.17 14.79
CA SER A 173 1.88 14.77 14.46
C SER A 173 1.44 13.51 15.22
N LEU A 174 2.36 12.54 15.40
CA LEU A 174 2.08 11.35 16.19
C LEU A 174 1.81 11.70 17.65
N GLY A 175 2.64 12.52 18.29
CA GLY A 175 2.46 12.95 19.67
C GLY A 175 1.15 13.72 19.88
N ARG A 176 0.72 14.52 18.89
CA ARG A 176 -0.53 15.29 18.96
C ARG A 176 -1.79 14.42 18.80
N LEU A 177 -1.77 13.48 17.88
CA LEU A 177 -2.97 12.69 17.49
C LEU A 177 -3.02 11.29 18.10
N ALA A 178 -1.91 10.78 18.59
CA ALA A 178 -1.80 9.47 19.25
C ALA A 178 -0.81 9.52 20.41
N PRO A 179 -1.10 10.27 21.48
CA PRO A 179 -0.17 10.53 22.59
C PRO A 179 0.26 9.25 23.32
N ASP A 180 -0.56 8.20 23.25
CA ASP A 180 -0.23 6.89 23.83
C ASP A 180 0.81 6.09 22.99
N LYS A 181 1.23 6.60 21.83
CA LYS A 181 2.18 5.94 20.93
C LYS A 181 3.50 6.72 20.83
N ALA A 182 4.60 6.06 21.17
CA ALA A 182 5.94 6.62 20.96
C ALA A 182 6.51 6.15 19.62
N LYS A 183 7.16 7.05 18.87
CA LYS A 183 7.82 6.71 17.58
C LYS A 183 8.86 5.61 17.75
N ALA A 184 9.64 5.63 18.85
CA ALA A 184 10.62 4.59 19.15
C ALA A 184 9.95 3.20 19.29
N ALA A 185 8.79 3.12 19.95
CA ALA A 185 8.05 1.88 20.11
C ALA A 185 7.52 1.31 18.79
N ILE A 186 7.34 2.16 17.75
CA ILE A 186 6.97 1.75 16.39
C ILE A 186 8.21 1.30 15.59
N LEU A 187 9.31 2.04 15.69
CA LEU A 187 10.51 1.77 14.87
C LEU A 187 11.32 0.57 15.38
N ALA A 188 11.32 0.29 16.69
CA ALA A 188 12.03 -0.85 17.26
C ALA A 188 11.58 -2.20 16.68
N PRO A 189 10.28 -2.55 16.67
CA PRO A 189 9.83 -3.80 16.05
C PRO A 189 10.09 -3.83 14.53
N MET A 190 10.06 -2.69 13.82
CA MET A 190 10.42 -2.66 12.39
C MET A 190 11.87 -3.06 12.16
N ALA A 191 12.80 -2.60 13.00
CA ALA A 191 14.21 -3.00 12.95
C ALA A 191 14.37 -4.49 13.28
N GLN A 192 13.73 -4.96 14.34
CA GLN A 192 13.75 -6.36 14.76
C GLN A 192 13.22 -7.29 13.65
N ILE A 193 12.11 -6.92 13.00
CA ILE A 193 11.54 -7.73 11.89
C ILE A 193 12.51 -7.77 10.71
N ARG A 194 13.14 -6.64 10.34
CA ARG A 194 14.19 -6.61 9.31
C ARG A 194 15.31 -7.59 9.63
N ASP A 195 15.83 -7.53 10.84
CA ASP A 195 16.96 -8.37 11.27
C ASP A 195 16.57 -9.85 11.33
N GLY A 196 15.35 -10.16 11.81
CA GLY A 196 14.79 -11.51 11.81
C GLY A 196 14.62 -12.08 10.40
N ILE A 197 14.14 -11.29 9.45
CA ILE A 197 14.04 -11.71 8.04
C ILE A 197 15.42 -11.96 7.44
N GLN A 198 16.39 -11.11 7.73
CA GLN A 198 17.76 -11.26 7.23
C GLN A 198 18.45 -12.49 7.82
N ALA A 199 18.35 -12.69 9.13
CA ALA A 199 18.86 -13.88 9.81
C ALA A 199 18.26 -15.17 9.25
N SER A 200 16.92 -15.24 9.14
CA SER A 200 16.21 -16.41 8.59
C SER A 200 16.64 -16.74 7.14
N ARG A 201 16.91 -15.72 6.31
CA ARG A 201 17.46 -15.97 4.95
C ARG A 201 18.86 -16.54 4.99
N GLY A 202 19.73 -16.06 5.90
CA GLY A 202 21.07 -16.59 6.11
C GLY A 202 21.06 -18.03 6.62
N GLU A 203 20.16 -18.35 7.55
CA GLU A 203 19.97 -19.71 8.05
C GLU A 203 19.44 -20.68 6.98
N LEU A 204 18.44 -20.25 6.18
CA LEU A 204 17.89 -21.05 5.09
C LEU A 204 18.92 -21.32 3.97
N ALA A 205 19.88 -20.43 3.76
CA ALA A 205 20.99 -20.66 2.83
C ALA A 205 21.94 -21.78 3.31
N ARG A 206 22.02 -22.01 4.63
CA ARG A 206 22.87 -23.04 5.26
C ARG A 206 22.10 -24.33 5.59
N PHE A 207 20.85 -24.17 6.04
CA PHE A 207 20.02 -25.27 6.55
C PHE A 207 18.64 -25.24 5.87
N ARG A 208 18.38 -26.17 4.97
CA ARG A 208 17.15 -26.26 4.17
C ARG A 208 15.86 -26.23 4.99
N HIS A 209 15.89 -26.74 6.21
CA HIS A 209 14.74 -26.88 7.10
C HIS A 209 14.70 -25.84 8.22
N ALA A 210 15.53 -24.81 8.17
CA ALA A 210 15.48 -23.70 9.14
C ALA A 210 14.09 -23.04 9.16
N PRO A 211 13.61 -22.59 10.33
CA PRO A 211 12.33 -21.90 10.45
C PRO A 211 12.30 -20.64 9.59
N ARG A 212 11.20 -20.43 8.90
CA ARG A 212 11.00 -19.21 8.10
C ARG A 212 10.41 -18.13 8.99
N PHE A 213 11.04 -16.95 8.95
CA PHE A 213 10.54 -15.77 9.66
C PHE A 213 10.00 -14.75 8.65
N ALA A 214 8.69 -14.46 8.70
CA ALA A 214 7.99 -13.51 7.85
C ALA A 214 8.50 -13.51 6.37
N PRO A 215 8.45 -14.66 5.66
CA PRO A 215 9.12 -14.84 4.36
C PRO A 215 8.63 -13.89 3.27
N ALA A 216 7.38 -13.40 3.36
CA ALA A 216 6.84 -12.38 2.46
C ALA A 216 7.25 -10.94 2.83
N GLY A 217 8.07 -10.78 3.89
CA GLY A 217 8.66 -9.50 4.28
C GLY A 217 7.77 -8.66 5.20
N GLN A 218 8.16 -7.40 5.36
CA GLN A 218 7.40 -6.44 6.17
C GLN A 218 6.85 -5.28 5.35
N SER A 219 5.80 -4.65 5.88
CA SER A 219 5.18 -3.45 5.33
C SER A 219 4.76 -2.48 6.43
N THR A 220 4.40 -1.27 6.05
CA THR A 220 3.83 -0.25 6.95
C THR A 220 2.67 0.47 6.29
N GLN A 221 1.91 1.21 7.08
CA GLN A 221 0.84 2.10 6.62
C GLN A 221 1.01 3.49 7.22
N MET A 222 0.69 4.51 6.42
CA MET A 222 0.74 5.91 6.78
C MET A 222 -0.57 6.61 6.40
N ILE A 223 -1.14 7.39 7.31
CA ILE A 223 -2.35 8.18 7.09
C ILE A 223 -1.95 9.50 6.43
N ILE A 224 -2.66 9.87 5.36
CA ILE A 224 -2.37 11.05 4.54
C ILE A 224 -3.50 12.06 4.66
N GLY A 225 -3.15 13.32 4.96
CA GLY A 225 -4.10 14.43 5.02
C GLY A 225 -4.82 14.61 6.36
N ALA A 226 -4.51 13.81 7.38
CA ALA A 226 -4.90 14.09 8.76
C ALA A 226 -4.05 15.22 9.38
N THR A 227 -2.88 15.47 8.83
CA THR A 227 -1.81 16.37 9.32
C THR A 227 -1.18 17.13 8.16
N PRO A 228 -0.49 18.26 8.42
CA PRO A 228 -0.11 19.24 7.39
C PRO A 228 1.15 18.88 6.58
N GLU A 229 1.81 17.76 6.85
CA GLU A 229 3.07 17.42 6.20
C GLU A 229 2.93 17.39 4.67
N SER A 230 3.97 17.90 4.00
CA SER A 230 4.04 17.92 2.54
C SER A 230 4.28 16.53 1.94
N ASP A 231 4.00 16.37 0.63
CA ASP A 231 4.30 15.13 -0.09
C ASP A 231 5.81 14.84 -0.13
N ARG A 232 6.64 15.89 -0.17
CA ARG A 232 8.10 15.80 -0.06
C ARG A 232 8.51 15.11 1.26
N HIS A 233 7.95 15.57 2.38
CA HIS A 233 8.23 14.98 3.69
C HIS A 233 7.81 13.50 3.72
N ILE A 234 6.61 13.20 3.25
CA ILE A 234 6.05 11.84 3.18
C ILE A 234 6.92 10.93 2.30
N LEU A 235 7.33 11.40 1.12
CA LEU A 235 8.09 10.61 0.18
C LEU A 235 9.53 10.38 0.65
N THR A 236 10.16 11.39 1.26
CA THR A 236 11.49 11.28 1.89
C THR A 236 11.47 10.26 3.02
N LEU A 237 10.45 10.32 3.89
CA LEU A 237 10.26 9.31 4.94
C LEU A 237 10.05 7.92 4.34
N THR A 238 9.24 7.81 3.29
CA THR A 238 9.00 6.54 2.59
C THR A 238 10.29 5.93 2.06
N GLN A 239 11.14 6.72 1.40
CA GLN A 239 12.44 6.27 0.92
C GLN A 239 13.34 5.81 2.08
N ALA A 240 13.42 6.59 3.15
CA ALA A 240 14.19 6.23 4.34
C ALA A 240 13.71 4.91 4.98
N LEU A 241 12.40 4.66 4.99
CA LEU A 241 11.82 3.41 5.47
C LEU A 241 12.21 2.22 4.59
N TYR A 242 12.21 2.37 3.26
CA TYR A 242 12.71 1.33 2.34
C TYR A 242 14.19 1.06 2.55
N ASP A 243 15.00 2.11 2.66
CA ASP A 243 16.46 1.99 2.78
C ASP A 243 16.86 1.37 4.12
N LYS A 244 16.28 1.85 5.22
CA LYS A 244 16.67 1.45 6.58
C LYS A 244 16.02 0.13 7.02
N TYR A 245 14.74 -0.07 6.76
CA TYR A 245 13.99 -1.22 7.28
C TYR A 245 13.70 -2.29 6.23
N LYS A 246 14.15 -2.09 4.98
CA LYS A 246 13.98 -3.03 3.86
C LYS A 246 12.52 -3.46 3.67
N LEU A 247 11.60 -2.52 3.83
CA LEU A 247 10.18 -2.75 3.65
C LEU A 247 9.86 -3.24 2.23
N LYS A 248 8.84 -4.07 2.10
CA LYS A 248 8.29 -4.47 0.80
C LYS A 248 7.33 -3.42 0.25
N ARG A 249 6.60 -2.71 1.12
CA ARG A 249 5.66 -1.67 0.73
C ARG A 249 5.34 -0.72 1.87
N VAL A 250 5.20 0.55 1.54
CA VAL A 250 4.50 1.57 2.33
C VAL A 250 3.10 1.71 1.75
N PHE A 251 2.07 1.56 2.58
CA PHE A 251 0.70 1.83 2.23
C PHE A 251 0.32 3.24 2.65
N TYR A 252 -0.26 4.00 1.75
CA TYR A 252 -0.86 5.29 2.06
C TYR A 252 -2.36 5.11 2.23
N SER A 253 -2.93 5.83 3.18
CA SER A 253 -4.37 5.84 3.42
C SER A 253 -4.84 7.28 3.56
N ALA A 254 -5.64 7.75 2.62
CA ALA A 254 -6.30 9.04 2.75
C ALA A 254 -7.11 9.06 4.05
N TYR A 255 -6.92 10.10 4.84
CA TYR A 255 -7.68 10.27 6.08
C TYR A 255 -9.17 10.35 5.79
N MET A 256 -9.93 9.49 6.46
CA MET A 256 -11.39 9.52 6.46
C MET A 256 -11.86 10.11 7.79
N PRO A 257 -12.69 11.14 7.77
CA PRO A 257 -13.14 11.79 9.01
C PRO A 257 -14.11 10.86 9.76
N VAL A 258 -13.60 10.22 10.79
CA VAL A 258 -14.35 9.29 11.66
C VAL A 258 -14.75 9.91 12.97
N SER A 259 -14.36 11.16 13.24
CA SER A 259 -14.65 11.86 14.48
C SER A 259 -14.57 13.39 14.32
N ASN A 260 -15.29 14.10 15.18
CA ASN A 260 -15.22 15.56 15.32
C ASN A 260 -14.10 16.02 16.28
N HIS A 261 -12.95 15.36 16.24
CA HIS A 261 -11.84 15.71 17.13
C HIS A 261 -11.23 17.05 16.69
N ARG A 262 -11.03 18.00 17.66
CA ARG A 262 -10.56 19.37 17.40
C ARG A 262 -9.23 19.50 16.66
N LEU A 263 -8.37 18.48 16.73
CA LEU A 263 -7.05 18.44 16.09
C LEU A 263 -7.08 17.82 14.69
N LEU A 264 -8.23 17.39 14.20
CA LEU A 264 -8.43 16.78 12.89
C LEU A 264 -9.27 17.68 12.00
N PRO A 265 -9.16 17.55 10.68
CA PRO A 265 -10.04 18.24 9.74
C PRO A 265 -11.52 17.95 10.01
N ALA A 266 -12.34 18.99 10.02
CA ALA A 266 -13.76 18.88 10.35
C ALA A 266 -14.52 18.06 9.28
N PRO A 267 -15.33 17.05 9.66
CA PRO A 267 -16.00 16.15 8.71
C PRO A 267 -16.89 16.86 7.69
N GLN A 268 -17.52 17.95 8.07
CA GLN A 268 -18.49 18.69 7.21
C GLN A 268 -17.81 19.39 6.03
N SER A 269 -16.56 19.83 6.18
CA SER A 269 -15.83 20.60 5.17
C SER A 269 -14.67 19.84 4.52
N PHE A 270 -14.30 18.71 5.09
CA PHE A 270 -13.14 17.95 4.63
C PHE A 270 -13.52 16.89 3.59
N ARG A 271 -12.81 16.91 2.48
CA ARG A 271 -12.86 15.83 1.49
C ARG A 271 -11.62 14.98 1.60
N PRO A 272 -11.74 13.64 1.71
CA PRO A 272 -10.57 12.76 1.74
C PRO A 272 -9.65 13.02 0.56
N PRO A 273 -8.34 13.15 0.77
CA PRO A 273 -7.38 13.51 -0.29
C PRO A 273 -7.00 12.30 -1.16
N LEU A 274 -7.99 11.68 -1.81
CA LEU A 274 -7.82 10.47 -2.61
C LEU A 274 -6.86 10.67 -3.79
N LEU A 275 -6.93 11.83 -4.46
CA LEU A 275 -5.99 12.15 -5.54
C LEU A 275 -4.55 12.25 -5.02
N ARG A 276 -4.35 12.85 -3.83
CA ARG A 276 -3.04 12.93 -3.19
C ARG A 276 -2.50 11.55 -2.83
N GLU A 277 -3.35 10.69 -2.28
CA GLU A 277 -3.02 9.28 -2.02
C GLU A 277 -2.59 8.58 -3.31
N HIS A 278 -3.35 8.75 -4.39
CA HIS A 278 -3.03 8.17 -5.70
C HIS A 278 -1.68 8.68 -6.24
N ARG A 279 -1.39 9.99 -6.15
CA ARG A 279 -0.10 10.56 -6.58
C ARG A 279 1.08 10.00 -5.76
N LEU A 280 0.89 9.82 -4.45
CA LEU A 280 1.89 9.18 -3.59
C LEU A 280 2.14 7.71 -3.98
N TYR A 281 1.11 6.95 -4.32
CA TYR A 281 1.29 5.59 -4.85
C TYR A 281 2.01 5.57 -6.20
N GLN A 282 1.74 6.53 -7.09
CA GLN A 282 2.48 6.66 -8.35
C GLN A 282 3.96 6.98 -8.09
N ALA A 283 4.25 7.88 -7.16
CA ALA A 283 5.63 8.22 -6.76
C ALA A 283 6.34 7.04 -6.07
N ASP A 284 5.66 6.33 -5.18
CA ASP A 284 6.17 5.10 -4.57
C ASP A 284 6.61 4.06 -5.63
N TRP A 285 5.82 3.94 -6.71
CA TRP A 285 6.17 3.09 -7.84
C TRP A 285 7.45 3.55 -8.54
N LEU A 286 7.64 4.86 -8.70
CA LEU A 286 8.87 5.45 -9.27
C LEU A 286 10.10 5.18 -8.39
N LEU A 287 9.98 5.31 -7.07
CA LEU A 287 11.06 4.98 -6.14
C LEU A 287 11.48 3.51 -6.25
N ARG A 288 10.51 2.60 -6.27
CA ARG A 288 10.80 1.15 -6.16
C ARG A 288 11.24 0.48 -7.45
N PHE A 289 10.80 0.98 -8.58
CA PHE A 289 10.97 0.27 -9.87
C PHE A 289 11.62 1.10 -10.98
N TYR A 290 11.66 2.42 -10.82
CA TYR A 290 12.22 3.32 -11.84
C TYR A 290 13.47 4.04 -11.37
N HIS A 291 13.98 3.68 -10.20
CA HIS A 291 15.20 4.21 -9.61
C HIS A 291 15.20 5.74 -9.43
N PHE A 292 14.00 6.33 -9.24
CA PHE A 292 13.90 7.72 -8.82
C PHE A 292 14.21 7.84 -7.33
N ARG A 293 14.74 8.97 -6.94
CA ARG A 293 14.88 9.36 -5.53
C ARG A 293 13.80 10.38 -5.16
N ALA A 294 13.46 10.46 -3.88
CA ALA A 294 12.45 11.38 -3.41
C ALA A 294 12.81 12.86 -3.71
N GLU A 295 14.09 13.20 -3.58
CA GLU A 295 14.65 14.51 -3.84
C GLU A 295 14.64 14.93 -5.33
N GLU A 296 14.57 13.95 -6.25
CA GLU A 296 14.39 14.24 -7.69
C GLU A 296 12.94 14.59 -8.01
N LEU A 297 11.98 14.02 -7.29
CA LEU A 297 10.55 14.18 -7.58
C LEU A 297 9.96 15.44 -6.98
N LEU A 298 10.45 15.86 -5.81
CA LEU A 298 9.94 16.99 -5.03
C LEU A 298 11.09 17.73 -4.33
N ASP A 299 11.05 19.05 -4.39
CA ASP A 299 12.02 19.96 -3.77
C ASP A 299 11.34 20.95 -2.79
N GLU A 300 12.07 21.95 -2.32
CA GLU A 300 11.54 22.96 -1.39
C GLU A 300 10.60 23.95 -2.07
N ALA A 301 10.82 24.23 -3.34
CA ALA A 301 9.96 25.13 -4.12
C ALA A 301 8.65 24.44 -4.52
N HIS A 302 8.71 23.11 -4.72
CA HIS A 302 7.56 22.29 -5.12
C HIS A 302 7.39 21.11 -4.16
N PRO A 303 6.93 21.36 -2.91
CA PRO A 303 6.88 20.34 -1.87
C PRO A 303 5.71 19.35 -2.01
N ASN A 304 4.76 19.60 -2.92
CA ASN A 304 3.59 18.75 -3.15
C ASN A 304 3.45 18.41 -4.64
N PHE A 305 2.90 17.23 -4.91
CA PHE A 305 2.66 16.78 -6.28
C PHE A 305 1.63 17.64 -7.00
N ASN A 306 1.87 17.83 -8.29
CA ASN A 306 0.93 18.50 -9.18
C ASN A 306 -0.36 17.67 -9.28
N PRO A 307 -1.54 18.25 -8.97
CA PRO A 307 -2.81 17.52 -9.08
C PRO A 307 -3.20 17.22 -10.54
N LEU A 308 -2.70 18.01 -11.52
CA LEU A 308 -3.14 17.93 -12.91
C LEU A 308 -2.43 16.84 -13.72
N VAL A 309 -1.20 16.46 -13.34
CA VAL A 309 -0.38 15.47 -14.06
C VAL A 309 0.24 14.48 -13.08
N ASP A 310 0.57 13.26 -13.57
CA ASP A 310 1.24 12.27 -12.73
C ASP A 310 2.67 12.70 -12.35
N PRO A 311 3.26 12.15 -11.27
CA PRO A 311 4.58 12.53 -10.78
C PRO A 311 5.70 12.42 -11.83
N LYS A 312 5.64 11.42 -12.72
CA LYS A 312 6.65 11.24 -13.77
C LYS A 312 6.52 12.29 -14.86
N CYS A 313 5.30 12.62 -15.26
CA CYS A 313 5.05 13.73 -16.20
C CYS A 313 5.45 15.08 -15.57
N SER A 314 5.12 15.30 -14.28
CA SER A 314 5.52 16.51 -13.56
C SER A 314 7.05 16.67 -13.54
N TRP A 315 7.77 15.61 -13.22
CA TRP A 315 9.23 15.59 -13.25
C TRP A 315 9.77 15.96 -14.65
N ALA A 316 9.25 15.32 -15.70
CA ALA A 316 9.70 15.55 -17.06
C ALA A 316 9.43 17.00 -17.56
N LEU A 317 8.34 17.60 -17.13
CA LEU A 317 8.03 19.01 -17.44
C LEU A 317 8.97 19.99 -16.71
N ASN A 318 9.46 19.63 -15.54
CA ASN A 318 10.39 20.45 -14.75
C ASN A 318 11.87 20.23 -15.14
N HIS A 319 12.16 19.23 -16.01
CA HIS A 319 13.52 18.90 -16.46
C HIS A 319 13.60 18.89 -18.00
N PRO A 320 13.28 20.01 -18.67
CA PRO A 320 13.30 20.08 -20.14
C PRO A 320 14.70 19.83 -20.72
N GLU A 321 15.77 20.10 -19.97
CA GLU A 321 17.16 19.88 -20.34
C GLU A 321 17.49 18.38 -20.54
N PHE A 322 16.72 17.48 -19.94
CA PHE A 322 16.88 16.04 -20.08
C PHE A 322 16.29 15.52 -21.41
N PHE A 323 15.42 16.27 -22.03
CA PHE A 323 14.65 15.85 -23.20
C PHE A 323 15.02 16.61 -24.47
N PRO A 324 14.86 16.03 -25.67
CA PRO A 324 14.32 14.68 -25.93
C PRO A 324 15.32 13.56 -25.73
N VAL A 325 14.83 12.40 -25.32
CA VAL A 325 15.61 11.15 -25.24
C VAL A 325 15.59 10.42 -26.57
N GLU A 326 16.77 10.16 -27.17
CA GLU A 326 16.86 9.35 -28.39
C GLU A 326 16.74 7.85 -28.07
N VAL A 327 15.62 7.24 -28.45
CA VAL A 327 15.25 5.88 -28.06
C VAL A 327 16.24 4.81 -28.52
N ASN A 328 16.88 5.03 -29.67
CA ASN A 328 17.84 4.09 -30.25
C ASN A 328 19.22 4.11 -29.58
N ARG A 329 19.50 5.10 -28.73
CA ARG A 329 20.82 5.28 -28.09
C ARG A 329 20.74 5.28 -26.56
N ALA A 330 19.62 5.77 -26.00
CA ALA A 330 19.46 5.98 -24.56
C ALA A 330 19.69 4.69 -23.77
N ASP A 331 20.28 4.81 -22.59
CA ASP A 331 20.40 3.70 -21.65
C ASP A 331 19.06 3.37 -20.98
N TYR A 332 19.06 2.36 -20.14
CA TYR A 332 17.86 1.90 -19.45
C TYR A 332 17.27 2.97 -18.53
N GLU A 333 18.12 3.66 -17.80
CA GLU A 333 17.73 4.69 -16.83
C GLU A 333 17.10 5.89 -17.53
N ALA A 334 17.70 6.35 -18.63
CA ALA A 334 17.15 7.44 -19.44
C ALA A 334 15.78 7.07 -20.04
N LEU A 335 15.62 5.83 -20.51
CA LEU A 335 14.32 5.36 -21.00
C LEU A 335 13.26 5.34 -19.87
N LEU A 336 13.64 4.97 -18.66
CA LEU A 336 12.73 4.99 -17.51
C LEU A 336 12.31 6.39 -17.09
N ARG A 337 13.04 7.46 -17.45
CA ARG A 337 12.68 8.84 -17.19
C ARG A 337 11.57 9.34 -18.13
N VAL A 338 11.43 8.74 -19.32
CA VAL A 338 10.43 9.18 -20.33
C VAL A 338 9.01 8.84 -19.88
N PRO A 339 8.08 9.82 -19.75
CA PRO A 339 6.67 9.56 -19.54
C PRO A 339 6.09 8.61 -20.60
N GLY A 340 5.30 7.62 -20.19
CA GLY A 340 4.74 6.61 -21.11
C GLY A 340 5.66 5.42 -21.43
N ILE A 341 6.89 5.39 -20.93
CA ILE A 341 7.77 4.22 -20.99
C ILE A 341 7.83 3.58 -19.60
N GLY A 342 7.40 2.33 -19.51
CA GLY A 342 7.46 1.52 -18.27
C GLY A 342 8.65 0.56 -18.28
N VAL A 343 8.91 -0.10 -17.15
CA VAL A 343 9.98 -1.09 -16.96
C VAL A 343 9.97 -2.17 -18.06
N THR A 344 8.80 -2.71 -18.37
CA THR A 344 8.63 -3.74 -19.42
C THR A 344 8.94 -3.18 -20.80
N SER A 345 8.40 -2.00 -21.14
CA SER A 345 8.65 -1.35 -22.43
C SER A 345 10.10 -0.96 -22.61
N ALA A 346 10.76 -0.41 -21.57
CA ALA A 346 12.20 -0.08 -21.59
C ALA A 346 13.07 -1.31 -21.89
N ARG A 347 12.79 -2.45 -21.22
CA ARG A 347 13.51 -3.71 -21.49
C ARG A 347 13.28 -4.20 -22.92
N ARG A 348 12.05 -4.15 -23.42
CA ARG A 348 11.72 -4.53 -24.81
C ARG A 348 12.41 -3.63 -25.83
N ILE A 349 12.49 -2.33 -25.59
CA ILE A 349 13.23 -1.36 -26.42
C ILE A 349 14.70 -1.75 -26.51
N LEU A 350 15.36 -2.01 -25.37
CA LEU A 350 16.78 -2.39 -25.33
C LEU A 350 17.08 -3.68 -26.12
N VAL A 351 16.15 -4.63 -26.14
CA VAL A 351 16.29 -5.86 -26.91
C VAL A 351 16.03 -5.61 -28.40
N ALA A 352 14.91 -4.99 -28.72
CA ALA A 352 14.45 -4.82 -30.10
C ALA A 352 15.38 -3.94 -30.95
N ARG A 353 15.94 -2.86 -30.38
CA ARG A 353 16.86 -1.96 -31.12
C ARG A 353 18.20 -2.60 -31.51
N ARG A 354 18.53 -3.78 -30.94
CA ARG A 354 19.72 -4.55 -31.36
C ARG A 354 19.53 -5.19 -32.74
N CYS A 355 18.29 -5.44 -33.13
CA CYS A 355 17.96 -6.06 -34.45
C CYS A 355 17.76 -5.01 -35.50
N ALA A 356 17.10 -3.89 -35.20
CA ALA A 356 16.87 -2.80 -36.18
C ALA A 356 16.57 -1.48 -35.44
N PRO A 357 16.86 -0.32 -36.02
CA PRO A 357 16.45 0.97 -35.50
C PRO A 357 14.93 1.03 -35.29
N LEU A 358 14.53 1.53 -34.10
CA LEU A 358 13.12 1.63 -33.74
C LEU A 358 12.50 2.89 -34.32
N THR A 359 11.24 2.77 -34.71
CA THR A 359 10.36 3.85 -35.14
C THR A 359 9.22 4.04 -34.14
N PHE A 360 8.47 5.14 -34.24
CA PHE A 360 7.30 5.37 -33.37
C PHE A 360 6.24 4.25 -33.48
N ALA A 361 6.03 3.71 -34.69
CA ALA A 361 5.14 2.57 -34.89
C ALA A 361 5.65 1.31 -34.18
N GLY A 362 6.96 1.08 -34.20
CA GLY A 362 7.62 0.00 -33.44
C GLY A 362 7.47 0.17 -31.93
N LEU A 363 7.65 1.37 -31.41
CA LEU A 363 7.50 1.69 -29.98
C LEU A 363 6.09 1.36 -29.47
N LYS A 364 5.04 1.66 -30.25
CA LYS A 364 3.65 1.33 -29.91
C LYS A 364 3.48 -0.18 -29.72
N LYS A 365 4.06 -0.99 -30.62
CA LYS A 365 4.02 -2.46 -30.53
C LYS A 365 4.78 -3.01 -29.32
N LEU A 366 5.79 -2.29 -28.82
CA LEU A 366 6.55 -2.64 -27.62
C LEU A 366 5.86 -2.24 -26.31
N GLY A 367 4.66 -1.63 -26.38
CA GLY A 367 3.86 -1.23 -25.22
C GLY A 367 4.18 0.17 -24.69
N VAL A 368 4.79 1.04 -25.50
CA VAL A 368 5.00 2.46 -25.14
C VAL A 368 3.69 3.22 -25.29
N VAL A 369 3.32 4.00 -24.26
CA VAL A 369 2.15 4.89 -24.28
C VAL A 369 2.52 6.15 -25.07
N LEU A 370 2.46 6.06 -26.42
CA LEU A 370 2.93 7.12 -27.32
C LEU A 370 2.26 8.47 -27.09
N LYS A 371 0.96 8.49 -26.75
CA LYS A 371 0.23 9.72 -26.46
C LYS A 371 0.90 10.59 -25.36
N ARG A 372 1.71 9.97 -24.47
CA ARG A 372 2.53 10.67 -23.48
C ARG A 372 3.98 10.78 -23.92
N ALA A 373 4.58 9.69 -24.42
CA ALA A 373 5.99 9.58 -24.71
C ALA A 373 6.46 10.47 -25.88
N GLN A 374 5.61 10.73 -26.88
CA GLN A 374 5.95 11.43 -28.10
C GLN A 374 6.53 12.84 -27.90
N TYR A 375 6.25 13.49 -26.78
CA TYR A 375 6.74 14.82 -26.46
C TYR A 375 8.16 14.82 -25.86
N PHE A 376 8.62 13.67 -25.41
CA PHE A 376 9.82 13.52 -24.59
C PHE A 376 10.90 12.62 -25.26
N LEU A 377 10.65 12.10 -26.45
CA LEU A 377 11.59 11.24 -27.15
C LEU A 377 11.70 11.49 -28.64
N THR A 378 12.81 11.01 -29.21
CA THR A 378 13.05 10.98 -30.66
C THR A 378 13.36 9.54 -31.12
N CYS A 379 13.11 9.27 -32.40
CA CYS A 379 13.53 8.07 -33.11
C CYS A 379 14.40 8.50 -34.29
N GLY A 380 15.70 8.16 -34.28
CA GLY A 380 16.67 8.58 -35.29
C GLY A 380 16.83 10.10 -35.36
N GLY A 381 16.81 10.77 -34.22
CA GLY A 381 16.94 12.21 -34.09
C GLY A 381 15.71 13.02 -34.50
N LYS A 382 14.58 12.37 -34.80
CA LYS A 382 13.35 13.05 -35.24
C LYS A 382 12.22 12.84 -34.25
N TYR A 383 11.43 13.87 -34.00
CA TYR A 383 10.14 13.75 -33.33
C TYR A 383 9.09 13.05 -34.21
N LEU A 384 7.97 12.68 -33.60
CA LEU A 384 6.82 12.17 -34.37
C LEU A 384 6.39 13.22 -35.40
N GLU A 385 6.16 12.77 -36.64
CA GLU A 385 5.75 13.65 -37.74
C GLU A 385 4.47 14.42 -37.41
N GLY A 386 4.46 15.71 -37.70
CA GLY A 386 3.34 16.60 -37.39
C GLY A 386 3.25 17.07 -35.94
N LEU A 387 4.12 16.58 -35.03
CA LEU A 387 4.12 16.99 -33.63
C LEU A 387 4.73 18.38 -33.48
N ARG A 388 3.97 19.31 -32.89
CA ARG A 388 4.49 20.62 -32.45
C ARG A 388 4.77 20.54 -30.94
N VAL A 389 6.02 20.64 -30.55
CA VAL A 389 6.46 20.62 -29.15
C VAL A 389 6.59 22.07 -28.70
N SER A 390 5.68 22.52 -27.84
CA SER A 390 5.80 23.74 -27.07
C SER A 390 5.45 23.46 -25.61
N PRO A 391 6.11 24.06 -24.60
CA PRO A 391 5.87 23.76 -23.20
C PRO A 391 4.39 23.80 -22.81
N ASP A 392 3.68 24.86 -23.16
CA ASP A 392 2.26 25.05 -22.88
C ASP A 392 1.36 24.05 -23.64
N GLY A 393 1.76 23.70 -24.88
CA GLY A 393 1.06 22.69 -25.68
C GLY A 393 1.17 21.29 -25.08
N VAL A 394 2.37 20.91 -24.65
CA VAL A 394 2.62 19.62 -23.99
C VAL A 394 1.81 19.51 -22.71
N LEU A 395 1.87 20.53 -21.83
CA LEU A 395 1.10 20.53 -20.59
C LEU A 395 -0.41 20.39 -20.86
N ARG A 396 -0.96 21.18 -21.78
CA ARG A 396 -2.39 21.11 -22.15
C ARG A 396 -2.82 19.73 -22.63
N HIS A 397 -2.00 19.07 -23.45
CA HIS A 397 -2.29 17.72 -23.94
C HIS A 397 -2.21 16.65 -22.84
N LEU A 398 -1.21 16.75 -21.96
CA LEU A 398 -1.07 15.83 -20.83
C LEU A 398 -2.25 15.98 -19.85
N VAL A 399 -2.63 17.21 -19.51
CA VAL A 399 -3.79 17.50 -18.64
C VAL A 399 -5.09 17.01 -19.26
N ALA A 400 -5.28 17.17 -20.57
CA ALA A 400 -6.48 16.66 -21.26
C ALA A 400 -6.62 15.14 -21.17
N GLN A 401 -5.51 14.41 -21.10
CA GLN A 401 -5.49 12.96 -20.92
C GLN A 401 -5.81 12.51 -19.49
N GLU A 402 -5.54 13.34 -18.48
CA GLU A 402 -5.83 13.06 -17.07
C GLU A 402 -7.28 13.45 -16.67
N ARG A 403 -7.94 14.32 -17.43
CA ARG A 403 -9.30 14.82 -17.14
C ARG A 403 -10.34 13.73 -16.83
N PRO A 404 -10.36 12.57 -17.50
CA PRO A 404 -11.31 11.51 -17.17
C PRO A 404 -11.14 10.99 -15.72
N MET A 405 -9.91 10.95 -15.21
CA MET A 405 -9.64 10.57 -13.82
C MET A 405 -10.01 11.66 -12.81
N LEU A 406 -9.86 12.94 -13.21
CA LEU A 406 -10.19 14.09 -12.36
C LEU A 406 -11.70 14.36 -12.29
N ALA A 407 -12.45 14.00 -13.34
CA ALA A 407 -13.90 14.23 -13.45
C ALA A 407 -14.75 13.15 -12.77
N GLN A 408 -14.21 11.97 -12.57
CA GLN A 408 -14.85 10.91 -11.78
C GLN A 408 -14.60 11.21 -10.29
N GLY A 409 -15.45 12.03 -9.70
CA GLY A 409 -15.40 12.38 -8.28
C GLY A 409 -15.39 11.13 -7.40
N ALA A 410 -14.29 10.87 -6.70
CA ALA A 410 -13.89 9.68 -5.99
C ALA A 410 -13.75 8.47 -6.94
N PRO A 411 -12.53 8.15 -7.39
CA PRO A 411 -12.33 6.85 -8.00
C PRO A 411 -12.59 5.80 -6.93
N GLU A 412 -13.50 4.88 -7.18
CA GLU A 412 -13.29 3.51 -6.74
C GLU A 412 -11.81 3.23 -7.00
N GLN A 413 -11.11 2.73 -6.02
CA GLN A 413 -9.66 2.53 -6.10
C GLN A 413 -9.36 1.71 -7.37
N LEU A 414 -9.03 2.40 -8.44
CA LEU A 414 -8.55 1.76 -9.67
C LEU A 414 -7.26 1.04 -9.30
N SER A 415 -7.30 -0.28 -9.33
CA SER A 415 -6.11 -1.10 -9.17
C SER A 415 -5.09 -0.63 -10.21
N LEU A 416 -3.85 -0.41 -9.80
CA LEU A 416 -2.72 -0.08 -10.70
C LEU A 416 -2.50 -1.14 -11.79
N PHE A 417 -3.29 -2.21 -11.79
CA PHE A 417 -3.19 -3.40 -12.63
C PHE A 417 -4.26 -3.50 -13.73
N GLU A 418 -5.29 -2.65 -13.74
CA GLU A 418 -6.30 -2.65 -14.81
C GLU A 418 -5.86 -2.01 -16.14
N GLN A 419 -4.59 -1.61 -16.28
CA GLN A 419 -4.04 -1.07 -17.52
C GLN A 419 -3.19 -2.07 -18.32
N THR A 420 -3.34 -3.36 -18.09
CA THR A 420 -2.75 -4.42 -18.93
C THR A 420 -3.84 -5.27 -19.57
N GLY A 421 -4.66 -4.65 -20.41
CA GLY A 421 -5.49 -5.27 -21.42
C GLY A 421 -5.03 -4.82 -22.78
#